data_8d4383fcbb741b4a1320a4204fc12f14
#
_entry.id   8d4383fcbb741b4a1320a4204fc12f14
#
_cell.length_a   1.000
_cell.length_b   1.000
_cell.length_c   1.000
_cell.angle_alpha   90.00
_cell.angle_beta   90.00
_cell.angle_gamma   90.00
#
_symmetry.space_group_name_H-M   'P 1'
#
loop_
_entity.id
_entity.type
_entity.pdbx_description
1 polymer ?
#
loop_
_entity_poly.entity_id
_entity_poly.type
_entity_poly.pdbx_seq_one_letter_code
_entity_poly.pdbx_strand_id
1 'polypeptide(L)'
;MKYYGILPERKLWVKIAALLLGILSIYQALAHQNWFYVPFGLVIILASFSERKQVVSDQGVDIEYRVLGHCFHNLWTYQEIQAVHKDSLKSAPRVEIHFNKGAINRRFIFSPEDARAIEDLFREKKPKIKILEVNHGN
;
A
#
# COMPACT_ATOMS: atom_id res chain seq x y z
N MET A 1 11.43 -0.46 15.72
CA MET A 1 10.02 -0.81 15.82
C MET A 1 9.33 -0.59 14.48
N LYS A 2 8.51 -1.52 14.07
CA LYS A 2 7.80 -1.43 12.79
C LYS A 2 6.30 -1.46 13.03
N TYR A 3 5.58 -0.56 12.36
CA TYR A 3 4.12 -0.50 12.42
C TYR A 3 3.57 -0.84 11.04
N TYR A 4 2.70 -1.85 10.99
CA TYR A 4 2.12 -2.32 9.74
C TYR A 4 0.75 -1.71 9.53
N GLY A 5 0.55 -1.12 8.34
CA GLY A 5 -0.74 -0.61 7.95
C GLY A 5 -1.76 -1.73 7.75
N ILE A 6 -3.02 -1.43 8.03
CA ILE A 6 -4.11 -2.37 7.81
C ILE A 6 -4.56 -2.23 6.36
N LEU A 7 -4.35 -3.30 5.58
CA LEU A 7 -4.77 -3.34 4.19
C LEU A 7 -6.03 -4.17 4.06
N PRO A 8 -6.97 -3.79 3.18
CA PRO A 8 -8.11 -4.64 2.90
C PRO A 8 -7.63 -5.92 2.24
N GLU A 9 -8.05 -7.07 2.79
CA GLU A 9 -7.72 -8.35 2.21
C GLU A 9 -8.48 -8.53 0.90
N ARG A 10 -7.79 -8.99 -0.13
CA ARG A 10 -8.45 -9.36 -1.38
C ARG A 10 -9.28 -10.61 -1.15
N LYS A 11 -10.51 -10.56 -1.58
CA LYS A 11 -11.39 -11.72 -1.48
C LYS A 11 -10.82 -12.86 -2.33
N LEU A 12 -10.95 -14.08 -1.83
CA LEU A 12 -10.41 -15.26 -2.51
C LEU A 12 -10.97 -15.41 -3.92
N TRP A 13 -12.24 -15.11 -4.12
CA TRP A 13 -12.86 -15.24 -5.44
C TRP A 13 -12.25 -14.27 -6.47
N VAL A 14 -11.77 -13.10 -6.03
CA VAL A 14 -11.09 -12.15 -6.92
C VAL A 14 -9.76 -12.73 -7.42
N LYS A 15 -9.00 -13.37 -6.51
CA LYS A 15 -7.75 -14.04 -6.88
C LYS A 15 -7.99 -15.17 -7.86
N ILE A 16 -9.01 -15.98 -7.61
CA ILE A 16 -9.40 -17.09 -8.48
C ILE A 16 -9.85 -16.58 -9.84
N ALA A 17 -10.67 -15.51 -9.87
CA ALA A 17 -11.13 -14.93 -11.12
C ALA A 17 -9.96 -14.37 -11.95
N ALA A 18 -9.01 -13.69 -11.31
CA ALA A 18 -7.82 -13.17 -12.00
C ALA A 18 -6.97 -14.31 -12.55
N LEU A 19 -6.79 -15.39 -11.79
CA LEU A 19 -6.02 -16.54 -12.22
C LEU A 19 -6.67 -17.22 -13.44
N LEU A 20 -7.99 -17.44 -13.38
CA LEU A 20 -8.74 -18.01 -14.49
C LEU A 20 -8.64 -17.13 -15.75
N LEU A 21 -8.73 -15.83 -15.58
CA LEU A 21 -8.64 -14.88 -16.69
C LEU A 21 -7.26 -14.93 -17.35
N GLY A 22 -6.21 -15.04 -16.54
CA GLY A 22 -4.84 -15.18 -17.04
C GLY A 22 -4.64 -16.48 -17.80
N ILE A 23 -5.13 -17.60 -17.27
CA ILE A 23 -5.05 -18.91 -17.91
C ILE A 23 -5.82 -18.89 -19.24
N LEU A 24 -7.00 -18.29 -19.24
CA LEU A 24 -7.84 -18.20 -20.43
C LEU A 24 -7.18 -17.37 -21.52
N SER A 25 -6.53 -16.28 -21.15
CA SER A 25 -5.77 -15.43 -22.07
C SER A 25 -4.62 -16.19 -22.71
N ILE A 26 -3.88 -16.97 -21.94
CA ILE A 26 -2.80 -17.81 -22.45
C ILE A 26 -3.35 -18.91 -23.38
N TYR A 27 -4.46 -19.53 -22.99
CA TYR A 27 -5.10 -20.53 -23.83
C TYR A 27 -5.51 -19.95 -25.20
N GLN A 28 -6.12 -18.77 -25.20
CA GLN A 28 -6.51 -18.11 -26.46
C GLN A 28 -5.28 -17.76 -27.30
N ALA A 29 -4.19 -17.36 -26.66
CA ALA A 29 -2.95 -17.05 -27.37
C ALA A 29 -2.41 -18.27 -28.11
N LEU A 30 -2.45 -19.43 -27.47
CA LEU A 30 -1.99 -20.67 -28.06
C LEU A 30 -2.96 -21.19 -29.15
N ALA A 31 -4.27 -21.07 -28.89
CA ALA A 31 -5.29 -21.59 -29.81
C ALA A 31 -5.37 -20.79 -31.11
N HIS A 32 -5.22 -19.45 -31.01
CA HIS A 32 -5.33 -18.54 -32.17
C HIS A 32 -4.00 -18.04 -32.67
N GLN A 33 -2.87 -18.59 -32.15
CA GLN A 33 -1.51 -18.18 -32.49
C GLN A 33 -1.25 -16.68 -32.32
N ASN A 34 -1.97 -16.06 -31.40
CA ASN A 34 -1.84 -14.64 -31.09
C ASN A 34 -0.98 -14.48 -29.84
N TRP A 35 0.32 -14.37 -30.05
CA TRP A 35 1.30 -14.29 -28.96
C TRP A 35 1.20 -13.03 -28.11
N PHE A 36 0.41 -12.06 -28.53
CA PHE A 36 0.19 -10.84 -27.76
C PHE A 36 -0.46 -11.08 -26.41
N TYR A 37 -1.30 -12.12 -26.31
CA TYR A 37 -2.01 -12.44 -25.09
C TYR A 37 -1.15 -13.18 -24.06
N VAL A 38 0.01 -13.72 -24.46
CA VAL A 38 0.88 -14.45 -23.53
C VAL A 38 1.45 -13.51 -22.46
N PRO A 39 2.08 -12.36 -22.79
CA PRO A 39 2.52 -11.42 -21.76
C PRO A 39 1.39 -10.90 -20.88
N PHE A 40 0.22 -10.64 -21.46
CA PHE A 40 -0.96 -10.21 -20.72
C PHE A 40 -1.38 -11.21 -19.66
N GLY A 41 -1.49 -12.48 -20.04
CA GLY A 41 -1.84 -13.54 -19.12
C GLY A 41 -0.83 -13.70 -18.00
N LEU A 42 0.47 -13.62 -18.32
CA LEU A 42 1.54 -13.70 -17.32
C LEU A 42 1.46 -12.55 -16.32
N VAL A 43 1.23 -11.32 -16.78
CA VAL A 43 1.10 -10.16 -15.90
C VAL A 43 -0.08 -10.33 -14.95
N ILE A 44 -1.22 -10.79 -15.45
CA ILE A 44 -2.41 -11.02 -14.63
C ILE A 44 -2.15 -12.08 -13.56
N ILE A 45 -1.49 -13.18 -13.92
CA ILE A 45 -1.15 -14.26 -13.00
C ILE A 45 -0.17 -13.76 -11.93
N LEU A 46 0.86 -13.02 -12.33
CA LEU A 46 1.82 -12.44 -11.38
C LEU A 46 1.15 -11.46 -10.43
N ALA A 47 0.24 -10.63 -10.93
CA ALA A 47 -0.50 -9.69 -10.10
C ALA A 47 -1.37 -10.39 -9.07
N SER A 48 -1.93 -11.57 -9.40
CA SER A 48 -2.77 -12.32 -8.45
C SER A 48 -1.96 -12.91 -7.29
N PHE A 49 -0.67 -13.17 -7.47
CA PHE A 49 0.22 -13.68 -6.42
C PHE A 49 1.01 -12.57 -5.71
N SER A 50 0.84 -11.32 -6.10
CA SER A 50 1.55 -10.22 -5.46
C SER A 50 0.94 -9.86 -4.11
N GLU A 51 1.79 -9.56 -3.15
CA GLU A 51 1.39 -9.05 -1.84
C GLU A 51 2.02 -7.70 -1.61
N ARG A 52 1.31 -6.85 -0.88
CA ARG A 52 1.81 -5.52 -0.53
C ARG A 52 1.66 -5.32 0.97
N LYS A 53 2.72 -4.80 1.60
CA LYS A 53 2.71 -4.41 3.01
C LYS A 53 3.07 -2.94 3.13
N GLN A 54 2.34 -2.23 3.97
CA GLN A 54 2.63 -0.84 4.30
C GLN A 54 3.26 -0.81 5.68
N VAL A 55 4.47 -0.25 5.78
CA VAL A 55 5.26 -0.30 7.01
C VAL A 55 5.75 1.10 7.36
N VAL A 56 5.58 1.49 8.61
CA VAL A 56 6.22 2.69 9.17
C VAL A 56 7.27 2.20 10.17
N SER A 57 8.51 2.62 9.98
CA SER A 57 9.64 2.19 10.80
C SER A 57 10.50 3.40 11.19
N ASP A 58 11.58 3.13 11.91
CA ASP A 58 12.56 4.16 12.28
C ASP A 58 13.23 4.81 11.07
N GLN A 59 13.18 4.16 9.92
CA GLN A 59 13.76 4.66 8.67
C GLN A 59 12.81 5.54 7.87
N GLY A 60 11.51 5.37 8.05
CA GLY A 60 10.51 6.13 7.32
C GLY A 60 9.28 5.30 6.99
N VAL A 61 8.62 5.67 5.90
CA VAL A 61 7.39 5.03 5.43
C VAL A 61 7.71 4.21 4.19
N ASP A 62 7.51 2.89 4.28
CA ASP A 62 7.87 1.95 3.23
C ASP A 62 6.65 1.21 2.72
N ILE A 63 6.64 0.93 1.42
CA ILE A 63 5.72 -0.02 0.84
C ILE A 63 6.54 -1.20 0.35
N GLU A 64 6.34 -2.34 0.99
CA GLU A 64 7.01 -3.59 0.64
C GLU A 64 6.13 -4.37 -0.32
N TYR A 65 6.66 -4.65 -1.51
CA TYR A 65 5.99 -5.47 -2.51
C TYR A 65 6.66 -6.84 -2.56
N ARG A 66 5.87 -7.88 -2.42
CA ARG A 66 6.34 -9.25 -2.53
C ARG A 66 5.69 -9.92 -3.73
N VAL A 67 6.50 -10.32 -4.71
CA VAL A 67 6.05 -11.01 -5.92
C VAL A 67 6.89 -12.27 -6.07
N LEU A 68 6.26 -13.44 -5.97
CA LEU A 68 6.93 -14.75 -6.15
C LEU A 68 8.22 -14.92 -5.33
N GLY A 69 8.19 -14.47 -4.07
CA GLY A 69 9.34 -14.56 -3.17
C GLY A 69 10.35 -13.44 -3.29
N HIS A 70 10.20 -12.55 -4.26
CA HIS A 70 11.04 -11.37 -4.38
C HIS A 70 10.40 -10.20 -3.64
N CYS A 71 11.21 -9.50 -2.84
CA CYS A 71 10.77 -8.33 -2.10
C CYS A 71 11.31 -7.06 -2.74
N PHE A 72 10.43 -6.11 -2.99
CA PHE A 72 10.79 -4.78 -3.47
C PHE A 72 10.33 -3.76 -2.46
N HIS A 73 11.18 -2.77 -2.18
CA HIS A 73 10.89 -1.72 -1.21
C HIS A 73 10.81 -0.37 -1.91
N ASN A 74 9.88 0.46 -1.47
CA ASN A 74 9.79 1.86 -1.89
C ASN A 74 9.71 2.73 -0.64
N LEU A 75 10.89 3.05 -0.10
CA LEU A 75 11.02 3.74 1.16
C LEU A 75 10.99 5.26 0.96
N TRP A 76 10.14 5.93 1.74
CA TRP A 76 10.18 7.37 1.92
C TRP A 76 10.80 7.68 3.26
N THR A 77 11.97 8.32 3.26
CA THR A 77 12.62 8.73 4.50
C THR A 77 11.84 9.87 5.16
N TYR A 78 12.07 10.08 6.45
CA TYR A 78 11.41 11.17 7.18
C TYR A 78 11.72 12.54 6.59
N GLN A 79 12.91 12.70 6.03
CA GLN A 79 13.31 13.95 5.40
C GLN A 79 12.56 14.23 4.10
N GLU A 80 12.18 13.17 3.38
CA GLU A 80 11.43 13.29 2.13
C GLU A 80 9.95 13.61 2.36
N ILE A 81 9.41 13.22 3.51
CA ILE A 81 8.00 13.45 3.84
C ILE A 81 7.83 14.89 4.28
N GLN A 82 6.97 15.63 3.58
CA GLN A 82 6.76 17.05 3.83
C GLN A 82 5.69 17.33 4.86
N ALA A 83 4.62 16.52 4.88
CA ALA A 83 3.50 16.71 5.78
C ALA A 83 2.81 15.38 6.07
N VAL A 84 2.13 15.34 7.22
CA VAL A 84 1.33 14.20 7.63
C VAL A 84 -0.08 14.69 7.94
N HIS A 85 -1.08 14.07 7.34
CA HIS A 85 -2.49 14.35 7.60
C HIS A 85 -3.12 13.15 8.27
N LYS A 86 -3.75 13.38 9.40
CA LYS A 86 -4.41 12.34 10.21
C LYS A 86 -5.92 12.49 10.08
N ASP A 87 -6.59 11.41 9.71
CA ASP A 87 -8.04 11.35 9.61
C ASP A 87 -8.57 10.26 10.54
N SER A 88 -9.18 10.67 11.64
CA SER A 88 -9.71 9.74 12.63
C SER A 88 -11.19 9.47 12.47
N LEU A 89 -11.86 10.15 11.56
CA LEU A 89 -13.31 10.05 11.38
C LEU A 89 -13.72 9.12 10.23
N LYS A 90 -13.03 9.24 9.10
CA LYS A 90 -13.39 8.53 7.88
C LYS A 90 -13.38 7.01 8.02
N SER A 91 -12.40 6.48 8.73
CA SER A 91 -12.22 5.04 8.90
C SER A 91 -12.41 4.58 10.33
N ALA A 92 -13.11 5.38 11.16
CA ALA A 92 -13.34 5.07 12.57
C ALA A 92 -13.83 3.63 12.77
N PRO A 93 -13.39 2.90 13.80
CA PRO A 93 -12.47 3.32 14.88
C PRO A 93 -10.99 3.38 14.48
N ARG A 94 -10.66 3.00 13.27
CA ARG A 94 -9.29 3.04 12.74
C ARG A 94 -8.93 4.46 12.32
N VAL A 95 -7.61 4.74 12.29
CA VAL A 95 -7.09 6.05 11.91
C VAL A 95 -6.40 5.94 10.57
N GLU A 96 -6.80 6.82 9.65
CA GLU A 96 -6.20 6.92 8.34
C GLU A 96 -5.13 8.01 8.38
N ILE A 97 -3.90 7.69 7.96
CA ILE A 97 -2.79 8.64 7.94
C ILE A 97 -2.32 8.81 6.51
N HIS A 98 -2.26 10.05 6.07
CA HIS A 98 -1.78 10.42 4.75
C HIS A 98 -0.38 11.02 4.86
N PHE A 99 0.56 10.45 4.14
CA PHE A 99 1.94 10.94 4.08
C PHE A 99 2.15 11.66 2.76
N ASN A 100 2.60 12.91 2.84
CA ASN A 100 2.78 13.77 1.68
C ASN A 100 4.25 13.91 1.30
N LYS A 101 4.52 13.66 0.03
CA LYS A 101 5.83 13.90 -0.57
C LYS A 101 5.63 14.66 -1.87
N GLY A 102 5.68 16.00 -1.81
CA GLY A 102 5.37 16.84 -2.97
C GLY A 102 3.92 16.64 -3.42
N ALA A 103 3.72 16.24 -4.65
CA ALA A 103 2.39 15.99 -5.21
C ALA A 103 1.87 14.57 -4.95
N ILE A 104 2.68 13.71 -4.34
CA ILE A 104 2.35 12.29 -4.14
C ILE A 104 1.93 12.08 -2.70
N ASN A 105 0.83 11.35 -2.51
CA ASN A 105 0.32 10.95 -1.20
C ASN A 105 0.33 9.44 -1.05
N ARG A 106 0.64 8.98 0.18
CA ARG A 106 0.42 7.60 0.58
C ARG A 106 -0.60 7.57 1.72
N ARG A 107 -1.59 6.72 1.59
CA ARG A 107 -2.64 6.56 2.60
C ARG A 107 -2.48 5.22 3.28
N PHE A 108 -2.26 5.24 4.59
CA PHE A 108 -2.16 4.05 5.42
C PHE A 108 -3.23 4.09 6.49
N ILE A 109 -3.76 2.93 6.87
CA ILE A 109 -4.75 2.81 7.93
C ILE A 109 -4.12 2.03 9.08
N PHE A 110 -4.23 2.58 10.28
CA PHE A 110 -3.68 1.98 11.49
C PHE A 110 -4.73 1.90 12.59
N SER A 111 -4.47 1.05 13.60
CA SER A 111 -5.24 1.11 14.83
C SER A 111 -4.96 2.43 15.56
N PRO A 112 -5.86 2.90 16.45
CA PRO A 112 -5.62 4.16 17.16
C PRO A 112 -4.32 4.15 17.97
N GLU A 113 -3.95 3.01 18.56
CA GLU A 113 -2.71 2.89 19.32
C GLU A 113 -1.47 3.03 18.43
N ASP A 114 -1.47 2.35 17.29
CA ASP A 114 -0.37 2.44 16.33
C ASP A 114 -0.28 3.84 15.73
N ALA A 115 -1.41 4.49 15.48
CA ALA A 115 -1.44 5.84 14.94
C ALA A 115 -0.78 6.84 15.90
N ARG A 116 -1.03 6.71 17.19
CA ARG A 116 -0.38 7.56 18.21
C ARG A 116 1.11 7.31 18.27
N ALA A 117 1.51 6.05 18.23
CA ALA A 117 2.93 5.70 18.24
C ALA A 117 3.65 6.24 17.01
N ILE A 118 3.02 6.17 15.86
CA ILE A 118 3.56 6.71 14.61
C ILE A 118 3.67 8.24 14.68
N GLU A 119 2.66 8.90 15.20
CA GLU A 119 2.69 10.35 15.39
C GLU A 119 3.85 10.77 16.28
N ASP A 120 4.04 10.08 17.42
CA ASP A 120 5.16 10.33 18.32
C ASP A 120 6.50 10.06 17.63
N LEU A 121 6.58 9.02 16.84
CA LEU A 121 7.79 8.69 16.09
C LEU A 121 8.14 9.78 15.08
N PHE A 122 7.15 10.33 14.37
CA PHE A 122 7.37 11.44 13.46
C PHE A 122 7.84 12.70 14.18
N ARG A 123 7.27 13.00 15.34
CA ARG A 123 7.70 14.14 16.15
C ARG A 123 9.13 13.97 16.64
N GLU A 124 9.54 12.76 16.95
CA GLU A 124 10.91 12.46 17.37
C GLU A 124 11.90 12.57 16.21
N LYS A 125 11.55 11.96 15.06
CA LYS A 125 12.46 11.90 13.89
C LYS A 125 12.50 13.20 13.09
N LYS A 126 11.39 13.92 13.04
CA LYS A 126 11.29 15.19 12.32
C LYS A 126 10.41 16.17 13.11
N PRO A 127 10.99 16.81 14.16
CA PRO A 127 10.19 17.68 15.04
C PRO A 127 9.46 18.83 14.34
N LYS A 128 9.99 19.27 13.20
CA LYS A 128 9.40 20.37 12.43
C LYS A 128 8.31 19.96 11.46
N ILE A 129 7.99 18.67 11.38
CA ILE A 129 6.97 18.21 10.45
C ILE A 129 5.59 18.70 10.88
N LYS A 130 4.78 19.07 9.90
CA LYS A 130 3.39 19.45 10.16
C LYS A 130 2.55 18.19 10.21
N ILE A 131 1.96 17.94 11.37
CA ILE A 131 0.98 16.87 11.55
C ILE A 131 -0.38 17.55 11.69
N LEU A 132 -1.21 17.41 10.65
CA LEU A 132 -2.51 18.06 10.60
C LEU A 132 -3.61 17.02 10.72
N GLU A 133 -4.66 17.35 11.44
CA GLU A 133 -5.84 16.51 11.49
C GLU A 133 -6.80 16.96 10.41
N VAL A 134 -7.26 15.99 9.59
CA VAL A 134 -8.24 16.27 8.55
C VAL A 134 -9.58 16.56 9.22
N ASN A 135 -10.11 17.74 8.94
CA ASN A 135 -11.36 18.18 9.52
C ASN A 135 -12.48 17.96 8.49
N HIS A 136 -13.38 17.04 8.79
CA HIS A 136 -14.60 16.83 8.03
C HIS A 136 -15.73 17.70 8.56
N GLY A 137 -15.40 18.69 9.36
CA GLY A 137 -16.37 19.56 10.00
C GLY A 137 -17.18 20.39 9.04
N ASN A 138 -18.33 20.70 9.44
CA ASN A 138 -19.30 21.51 8.73
C ASN A 138 -18.98 22.99 8.80
#